data_5c3213aca2d5d392b16b7e47cc1d43b8
#
_entry.id   5c3213aca2d5d392b16b7e47cc1d43b8
#
_cell.length_a   1.000
_cell.length_b   1.000
_cell.length_c   1.000
_cell.angle_alpha   90.00
_cell.angle_beta   90.00
_cell.angle_gamma   90.00
#
_symmetry.space_group_name_H-M   'P 1'
#
loop_
_entity.id
_entity.type
_entity.pdbx_description
1 polymer ?
#
loop_
_entity_poly.entity_id
_entity_poly.type
_entity_poly.pdbx_seq_one_letter_code
_entity_poly.pdbx_strand_id
1 'polypeptide(L)'
;KTIIYSTAILFLFSCGNATSEGSTHEVSDTSPTIERKTSTCFETFDDRYEELLSRSDIEGIISIDDSTYEMETSSYGSVQHQWKSDRPDLEFIIAGQSIKGPDRNRIVLKNLKLYDSTDVTYIRDSFETSYKKLSEEEYQQLLLNIEKTYENDATGLARAKGFLDARLHLVYEALDGLGDAAYWKWDEQHGIELAVLVGDTHFIIENKTAVSKEENLEIAKQLAEKVIEKCM
;
A
#
# COMPACT_ATOMS: atom_id res chain seq x y z
N LYS A 1 -21.65 21.95 10.97
CA LYS A 1 -20.20 22.11 11.31
C LYS A 1 -19.78 20.89 12.12
N THR A 2 -19.26 19.89 11.44
CA THR A 2 -18.74 18.66 12.06
C THR A 2 -17.23 18.78 12.10
N ILE A 3 -16.67 18.84 13.30
CA ILE A 3 -15.22 18.91 13.52
C ILE A 3 -14.71 17.47 13.55
N ILE A 4 -13.93 17.09 12.55
CA ILE A 4 -13.23 15.79 12.52
C ILE A 4 -11.90 16.00 13.25
N TYR A 5 -11.77 15.40 14.44
CA TYR A 5 -10.51 15.31 15.14
C TYR A 5 -9.68 14.16 14.57
N SER A 6 -8.62 14.52 13.85
CA SER A 6 -7.57 13.58 13.45
C SER A 6 -6.67 13.33 14.65
N THR A 7 -6.80 12.16 15.29
CA THR A 7 -5.98 11.78 16.43
C THR A 7 -4.76 11.02 15.92
N ALA A 8 -3.63 11.70 15.87
CA ALA A 8 -2.32 11.06 15.64
C ALA A 8 -1.96 10.22 16.88
N ILE A 9 -1.81 8.93 16.72
CA ILE A 9 -1.35 8.01 17.77
C ILE A 9 0.18 7.99 17.73
N LEU A 10 0.80 8.69 18.68
CA LEU A 10 2.24 8.61 18.93
C LEU A 10 2.53 7.32 19.74
N PHE A 11 3.24 6.39 19.12
CA PHE A 11 3.85 5.26 19.82
C PHE A 11 5.17 5.72 20.43
N LEU A 12 5.22 5.86 21.74
CA LEU A 12 6.45 6.07 22.51
C LEU A 12 7.07 4.69 22.81
N PHE A 13 8.10 4.31 22.07
CA PHE A 13 8.98 3.23 22.48
C PHE A 13 10.04 3.76 23.45
N SER A 14 9.98 3.29 24.70
CA SER A 14 10.98 3.53 25.74
C SER A 14 12.14 2.57 25.52
N CYS A 15 13.32 3.09 25.16
CA CYS A 15 14.57 2.36 25.17
C CYS A 15 15.04 2.07 26.59
N GLY A 16 15.10 0.78 26.97
CA GLY A 16 15.80 0.32 28.14
C GLY A 16 17.30 0.19 27.86
N ASN A 17 18.15 0.95 28.57
CA ASN A 17 19.61 0.82 28.55
C ASN A 17 20.04 -0.51 29.19
N ALA A 18 20.71 -1.37 28.44
CA ALA A 18 21.57 -2.41 28.97
C ALA A 18 23.01 -2.14 28.51
N THR A 19 23.85 -1.72 29.43
CA THR A 19 25.31 -1.61 29.26
C THR A 19 25.93 -3.00 29.21
N SER A 20 26.62 -3.30 28.11
CA SER A 20 27.58 -4.40 28.02
C SER A 20 28.83 -3.93 27.28
N GLU A 21 29.96 -3.95 28.00
CA GLU A 21 31.28 -3.64 27.48
C GLU A 21 31.83 -4.75 26.55
N GLY A 22 32.51 -4.30 25.50
CA GLY A 22 33.69 -4.98 24.95
C GLY A 22 33.50 -5.79 23.70
N SER A 23 33.90 -5.27 22.57
CA SER A 23 34.98 -5.76 21.69
C SER A 23 34.94 -4.99 20.35
N THR A 24 36.03 -4.27 20.11
CA THR A 24 36.30 -3.58 18.82
C THR A 24 36.61 -4.60 17.75
N HIS A 25 35.69 -4.74 16.76
CA HIS A 25 36.04 -5.18 15.42
C HIS A 25 35.55 -4.10 14.46
N GLU A 26 36.48 -3.29 13.95
CA GLU A 26 36.26 -2.44 12.81
C GLU A 26 36.02 -3.32 11.58
N VAL A 27 34.75 -3.51 11.24
CA VAL A 27 34.35 -3.91 9.90
C VAL A 27 34.03 -2.64 9.14
N SER A 28 34.96 -2.24 8.27
CA SER A 28 34.76 -1.17 7.29
C SER A 28 33.68 -1.61 6.29
N ASP A 29 32.42 -1.35 6.63
CA ASP A 29 31.30 -1.55 5.72
C ASP A 29 31.10 -0.27 4.92
N THR A 30 31.87 -0.15 3.83
CA THR A 30 31.65 0.88 2.81
C THR A 30 30.56 0.41 1.86
N SER A 31 29.33 0.29 2.37
CA SER A 31 28.15 0.31 1.51
C SER A 31 27.97 1.73 0.96
N PRO A 32 27.85 1.92 -0.37
CA PRO A 32 27.60 3.23 -0.93
C PRO A 32 26.27 3.75 -0.38
N THR A 33 26.34 4.82 0.40
CA THR A 33 25.17 5.59 0.79
C THR A 33 24.63 6.24 -0.50
N ILE A 34 23.67 5.57 -1.14
CA ILE A 34 22.88 6.19 -2.20
C ILE A 34 22.04 7.26 -1.51
N GLU A 35 22.43 8.53 -1.69
CA GLU A 35 21.60 9.67 -1.26
C GLU A 35 20.23 9.54 -1.94
N ARG A 36 19.23 9.13 -1.18
CA ARG A 36 17.88 8.92 -1.69
C ARG A 36 17.17 10.27 -1.86
N LYS A 37 17.11 10.74 -3.09
CA LYS A 37 16.27 11.88 -3.51
C LYS A 37 14.82 11.47 -3.86
N THR A 38 14.35 10.33 -3.40
CA THR A 38 13.06 9.79 -3.84
C THR A 38 11.86 10.57 -3.32
N SER A 39 11.86 11.00 -2.05
CA SER A 39 10.73 11.73 -1.45
C SER A 39 10.39 13.02 -2.18
N THR A 40 11.39 13.83 -2.49
CA THR A 40 11.17 15.14 -3.14
C THR A 40 10.58 15.02 -4.55
N CYS A 41 10.79 13.90 -5.24
CA CYS A 41 10.20 13.67 -6.55
C CYS A 41 8.71 13.34 -6.40
N PHE A 42 8.35 12.36 -5.56
CA PHE A 42 6.96 11.94 -5.38
C PHE A 42 6.08 13.07 -4.82
N GLU A 43 6.61 13.95 -3.95
CA GLU A 43 5.92 15.14 -3.47
C GLU A 43 5.45 16.06 -4.62
N THR A 44 6.19 16.10 -5.72
CA THR A 44 5.80 16.93 -6.88
C THR A 44 4.55 16.44 -7.58
N PHE A 45 4.09 15.21 -7.30
CA PHE A 45 2.92 14.59 -7.92
C PHE A 45 1.70 14.51 -6.99
N ASP A 46 1.75 15.09 -5.78
CA ASP A 46 0.69 14.97 -4.78
C ASP A 46 -0.70 15.41 -5.29
N ASP A 47 -0.75 16.40 -6.19
CA ASP A 47 -1.97 16.87 -6.85
C ASP A 47 -2.07 16.44 -8.34
N ARG A 48 -1.14 15.60 -8.83
CA ARG A 48 -1.00 15.26 -10.26
C ARG A 48 -0.77 13.78 -10.50
N TYR A 49 -1.60 12.94 -9.91
CA TYR A 49 -1.50 11.49 -10.01
C TYR A 49 -1.56 10.98 -11.46
N GLU A 50 -2.28 11.71 -12.35
CA GLU A 50 -2.37 11.40 -13.78
C GLU A 50 -1.06 11.59 -14.53
N GLU A 51 -0.13 12.40 -13.98
CA GLU A 51 1.22 12.52 -14.52
C GLU A 51 2.13 11.40 -13.99
N LEU A 52 1.89 10.94 -12.76
CA LEU A 52 2.67 9.86 -12.14
C LEU A 52 2.34 8.50 -12.77
N LEU A 53 1.08 8.26 -13.13
CA LEU A 53 0.66 7.11 -13.94
C LEU A 53 -0.22 7.61 -15.09
N SER A 54 0.38 7.89 -16.23
CA SER A 54 -0.32 8.43 -17.39
C SER A 54 -0.92 7.32 -18.26
N ARG A 55 -1.86 7.71 -19.12
CA ARG A 55 -2.40 6.82 -20.14
C ARG A 55 -1.31 6.20 -21.02
N SER A 56 -0.30 6.97 -21.43
CA SER A 56 0.80 6.49 -22.26
C SER A 56 1.67 5.44 -21.55
N ASP A 57 1.81 5.50 -20.22
CA ASP A 57 2.51 4.46 -19.46
C ASP A 57 1.74 3.14 -19.52
N ILE A 58 0.40 3.21 -19.44
CA ILE A 58 -0.48 2.04 -19.54
C ILE A 58 -0.46 1.45 -20.95
N GLU A 59 -0.56 2.28 -21.99
CA GLU A 59 -0.52 1.86 -23.41
C GLU A 59 0.82 1.22 -23.78
N GLY A 60 1.89 1.53 -23.08
CA GLY A 60 3.19 0.86 -23.22
C GLY A 60 3.20 -0.60 -22.73
N ILE A 61 2.18 -1.03 -21.96
CA ILE A 61 2.08 -2.36 -21.35
C ILE A 61 0.91 -3.15 -21.93
N ILE A 62 -0.27 -2.52 -22.06
CA ILE A 62 -1.51 -3.16 -22.50
C ILE A 62 -2.27 -2.27 -23.49
N SER A 63 -3.12 -2.89 -24.32
CA SER A 63 -3.99 -2.14 -25.24
C SER A 63 -5.21 -1.56 -24.51
N ILE A 64 -5.55 -0.32 -24.84
CA ILE A 64 -6.72 0.41 -24.34
C ILE A 64 -7.74 0.54 -25.48
N ASP A 65 -9.03 0.33 -25.19
CA ASP A 65 -10.11 0.67 -26.12
C ASP A 65 -10.42 2.18 -26.02
N ASP A 66 -9.93 2.94 -26.99
CA ASP A 66 -10.11 4.39 -27.08
C ASP A 66 -11.56 4.83 -27.06
N SER A 67 -12.47 4.04 -27.62
CA SER A 67 -13.88 4.40 -27.76
C SER A 67 -14.64 4.42 -26.43
N THR A 68 -14.11 3.74 -25.41
CA THR A 68 -14.74 3.58 -24.10
C THR A 68 -13.85 4.00 -22.93
N TYR A 69 -12.66 4.53 -23.24
CA TYR A 69 -11.70 4.97 -22.22
C TYR A 69 -12.19 6.21 -21.48
N GLU A 70 -12.08 6.15 -20.18
CA GLU A 70 -12.37 7.23 -19.24
C GLU A 70 -11.22 7.34 -18.23
N MET A 71 -10.87 8.55 -17.85
CA MET A 71 -9.92 8.83 -16.76
C MET A 71 -10.57 9.73 -15.73
N GLU A 72 -10.44 9.36 -14.46
CA GLU A 72 -10.98 10.14 -13.33
C GLU A 72 -9.87 10.38 -12.31
N THR A 73 -9.77 11.60 -11.80
CA THR A 73 -8.93 11.96 -10.67
C THR A 73 -9.80 12.25 -9.45
N SER A 74 -9.36 11.79 -8.29
CA SER A 74 -10.05 12.01 -7.02
C SER A 74 -9.35 13.09 -6.20
N SER A 75 -10.11 13.97 -5.56
CA SER A 75 -9.60 14.91 -4.56
C SER A 75 -8.99 14.24 -3.31
N TYR A 76 -9.12 12.93 -3.18
CA TYR A 76 -8.50 12.13 -2.11
C TYR A 76 -7.17 11.50 -2.53
N GLY A 77 -6.59 11.95 -3.65
CA GLY A 77 -5.29 11.47 -4.11
C GLY A 77 -5.36 10.10 -4.78
N SER A 78 -5.98 10.06 -5.96
CA SER A 78 -5.92 8.89 -6.85
C SER A 78 -6.20 9.29 -8.30
N VAL A 79 -5.67 8.50 -9.24
CA VAL A 79 -6.09 8.48 -10.64
C VAL A 79 -6.62 7.10 -10.98
N GLN A 80 -7.75 7.05 -11.67
CA GLN A 80 -8.37 5.84 -12.18
C GLN A 80 -8.47 5.92 -13.70
N HIS A 81 -8.01 4.88 -14.37
CA HIS A 81 -8.16 4.64 -15.80
C HIS A 81 -9.10 3.46 -15.99
N GLN A 82 -10.13 3.61 -16.80
CA GLN A 82 -11.09 2.55 -17.04
C GLN A 82 -11.56 2.52 -18.50
N TRP A 83 -11.90 1.34 -19.00
CA TRP A 83 -12.47 1.13 -20.33
C TRP A 83 -13.25 -0.18 -20.37
N LYS A 84 -13.98 -0.40 -21.45
CA LYS A 84 -14.78 -1.61 -21.63
C LYS A 84 -13.92 -2.87 -21.56
N SER A 85 -14.41 -3.87 -20.87
CA SER A 85 -13.85 -5.21 -20.80
C SER A 85 -14.63 -6.17 -21.69
N ASP A 86 -13.95 -7.21 -22.17
CA ASP A 86 -14.59 -8.36 -22.86
C ASP A 86 -15.01 -9.47 -21.86
N ARG A 87 -14.79 -9.27 -20.56
CA ARG A 87 -15.22 -10.20 -19.52
C ARG A 87 -16.75 -10.15 -19.35
N PRO A 88 -17.37 -11.25 -18.86
CA PRO A 88 -18.80 -11.28 -18.55
C PRO A 88 -19.21 -10.19 -17.56
N ASP A 89 -20.46 -9.73 -17.65
CA ASP A 89 -21.03 -8.81 -16.69
C ASP A 89 -20.88 -9.32 -15.25
N LEU A 90 -20.57 -8.41 -14.35
CA LEU A 90 -20.53 -8.68 -12.92
C LEU A 90 -21.94 -8.66 -12.32
N GLU A 91 -22.15 -9.52 -11.34
CA GLU A 91 -23.37 -9.56 -10.55
C GLU A 91 -23.10 -8.94 -9.18
N PHE A 92 -23.85 -7.87 -8.87
CA PHE A 92 -23.78 -7.16 -7.60
C PHE A 92 -25.04 -7.38 -6.78
N ILE A 93 -24.91 -7.52 -5.48
CA ILE A 93 -26.06 -7.54 -4.56
C ILE A 93 -26.15 -6.16 -3.90
N ILE A 94 -27.16 -5.38 -4.30
CA ILE A 94 -27.46 -4.06 -3.71
C ILE A 94 -28.82 -4.12 -3.04
N ALA A 95 -28.85 -3.87 -1.73
CA ALA A 95 -30.08 -3.92 -0.92
C ALA A 95 -30.87 -5.26 -1.07
N GLY A 96 -30.14 -6.39 -1.24
CA GLY A 96 -30.73 -7.73 -1.39
C GLY A 96 -31.23 -8.04 -2.81
N GLN A 97 -31.02 -7.15 -3.78
CA GLN A 97 -31.35 -7.38 -5.19
C GLN A 97 -30.08 -7.64 -6.00
N SER A 98 -30.10 -8.68 -6.84
CA SER A 98 -29.03 -8.91 -7.80
C SER A 98 -29.18 -7.96 -8.98
N ILE A 99 -28.12 -7.19 -9.25
CA ILE A 99 -28.01 -6.25 -10.37
C ILE A 99 -26.82 -6.70 -11.22
N LYS A 100 -27.00 -6.84 -12.52
CA LYS A 100 -25.90 -7.09 -13.46
C LYS A 100 -25.41 -5.78 -14.06
N GLY A 101 -24.11 -5.60 -14.08
CA GLY A 101 -23.46 -4.47 -14.70
C GLY A 101 -22.21 -4.88 -15.48
N PRO A 102 -21.77 -4.08 -16.45
CA PRO A 102 -20.60 -4.41 -17.24
C PRO A 102 -19.34 -4.50 -16.34
N ASP A 103 -18.57 -5.56 -16.50
CA ASP A 103 -17.21 -5.57 -15.96
C ASP A 103 -16.34 -4.61 -16.79
N ARG A 104 -15.52 -3.80 -16.12
CA ARG A 104 -14.62 -2.85 -16.77
C ARG A 104 -13.17 -3.23 -16.52
N ASN A 105 -12.33 -3.00 -17.50
CA ASN A 105 -10.90 -2.91 -17.28
C ASN A 105 -10.64 -1.68 -16.41
N ARG A 106 -9.83 -1.85 -15.36
CA ARG A 106 -9.57 -0.78 -14.39
C ARG A 106 -8.13 -0.83 -13.90
N ILE A 107 -7.49 0.34 -13.91
CA ILE A 107 -6.20 0.58 -13.29
C ILE A 107 -6.35 1.80 -12.38
N VAL A 108 -5.87 1.70 -11.15
CA VAL A 108 -5.89 2.82 -10.19
C VAL A 108 -4.52 2.98 -9.57
N LEU A 109 -4.00 4.19 -9.55
CA LEU A 109 -2.90 4.60 -8.66
C LEU A 109 -3.50 5.40 -7.51
N LYS A 110 -3.22 4.99 -6.27
CA LYS A 110 -3.79 5.64 -5.07
C LYS A 110 -2.83 5.58 -3.87
N ASN A 111 -3.19 6.31 -2.81
CA ASN A 111 -2.52 6.26 -1.52
C ASN A 111 -1.01 6.57 -1.61
N LEU A 112 -0.64 7.58 -2.40
CA LEU A 112 0.72 8.09 -2.34
C LEU A 112 0.95 8.71 -0.96
N LYS A 113 1.75 8.04 -0.13
CA LYS A 113 2.05 8.45 1.24
C LYS A 113 3.55 8.60 1.43
N LEU A 114 3.95 9.76 1.91
CA LEU A 114 5.31 10.02 2.34
C LEU A 114 5.42 9.76 3.85
N TYR A 115 6.48 9.07 4.26
CA TYR A 115 6.80 8.88 5.67
C TYR A 115 7.67 10.04 6.15
N ASP A 116 7.23 10.70 7.23
CA ASP A 116 8.02 11.76 7.88
C ASP A 116 9.10 11.13 8.79
N SER A 117 10.04 10.43 8.17
CA SER A 117 11.17 9.80 8.84
C SER A 117 12.30 9.54 7.86
N THR A 118 13.54 9.65 8.35
CA THR A 118 14.76 9.22 7.64
C THR A 118 15.24 7.84 8.09
N ASP A 119 14.62 7.25 9.10
CA ASP A 119 14.93 5.90 9.58
C ASP A 119 14.27 4.86 8.67
N VAL A 120 15.09 4.24 7.84
CA VAL A 120 14.67 3.22 6.86
C VAL A 120 14.01 2.01 7.54
N THR A 121 14.49 1.63 8.73
CA THR A 121 13.93 0.50 9.48
C THR A 121 12.52 0.85 9.96
N TYR A 122 12.35 2.02 10.55
CA TYR A 122 11.05 2.50 10.98
C TYR A 122 10.04 2.61 9.82
N ILE A 123 10.46 3.14 8.67
CA ILE A 123 9.63 3.27 7.48
C ILE A 123 9.16 1.89 7.00
N ARG A 124 10.11 0.95 6.88
CA ARG A 124 9.83 -0.42 6.45
C ARG A 124 8.88 -1.13 7.42
N ASP A 125 9.15 -1.08 8.72
CA ASP A 125 8.31 -1.71 9.74
C ASP A 125 6.88 -1.11 9.74
N SER A 126 6.78 0.22 9.56
CA SER A 126 5.49 0.91 9.47
C SER A 126 4.69 0.48 8.23
N PHE A 127 5.36 0.31 7.08
CA PHE A 127 4.76 -0.20 5.86
C PHE A 127 4.33 -1.66 6.03
N GLU A 128 5.23 -2.53 6.47
CA GLU A 128 4.97 -3.96 6.67
C GLU A 128 3.83 -4.20 7.68
N THR A 129 3.73 -3.35 8.70
CA THR A 129 2.64 -3.40 9.69
C THR A 129 1.26 -3.32 9.05
N SER A 130 1.13 -2.65 7.90
CA SER A 130 -0.15 -2.49 7.20
C SER A 130 -0.52 -3.70 6.33
N TYR A 131 0.46 -4.50 5.90
CA TYR A 131 0.26 -5.55 4.89
C TYR A 131 0.68 -6.94 5.36
N LYS A 132 1.67 -7.05 6.24
CA LYS A 132 2.15 -8.33 6.76
C LYS A 132 1.12 -8.94 7.72
N LYS A 133 0.70 -10.17 7.44
CA LYS A 133 -0.10 -10.97 8.37
C LYS A 133 0.68 -11.23 9.65
N LEU A 134 0.04 -11.10 10.80
CA LEU A 134 0.62 -11.47 12.09
C LEU A 134 0.69 -13.00 12.24
N SER A 135 1.78 -13.48 12.84
CA SER A 135 1.78 -14.81 13.44
C SER A 135 0.96 -14.82 14.74
N GLU A 136 0.58 -15.99 15.22
CA GLU A 136 -0.15 -16.11 16.48
C GLU A 136 0.68 -15.59 17.67
N GLU A 137 2.00 -15.83 17.65
CA GLU A 137 2.92 -15.36 18.69
C GLU A 137 3.03 -13.83 18.71
N GLU A 138 3.16 -13.20 17.54
CA GLU A 138 3.18 -11.73 17.40
C GLU A 138 1.85 -11.13 17.86
N TYR A 139 0.73 -11.76 17.49
CA TYR A 139 -0.60 -11.32 17.93
C TYR A 139 -0.72 -11.34 19.46
N GLN A 140 -0.36 -12.42 20.13
CA GLN A 140 -0.45 -12.54 21.58
C GLN A 140 0.44 -11.51 22.29
N GLN A 141 1.65 -11.25 21.79
CA GLN A 141 2.53 -10.23 22.34
C GLN A 141 1.95 -8.82 22.21
N LEU A 142 1.40 -8.49 21.03
CA LEU A 142 0.75 -7.20 20.79
C LEU A 142 -0.51 -7.04 21.64
N LEU A 143 -1.29 -8.10 21.81
CA LEU A 143 -2.50 -8.11 22.63
C LEU A 143 -2.19 -7.75 24.08
N LEU A 144 -1.15 -8.37 24.68
CA LEU A 144 -0.70 -8.05 26.04
C LEU A 144 -0.27 -6.58 26.19
N ASN A 145 0.43 -6.04 25.18
CA ASN A 145 0.84 -4.65 25.17
C ASN A 145 -0.36 -3.68 25.09
N ILE A 146 -1.33 -4.01 24.23
CA ILE A 146 -2.57 -3.25 24.07
C ILE A 146 -3.36 -3.25 25.37
N GLU A 147 -3.56 -4.40 26.02
CA GLU A 147 -4.27 -4.52 27.29
C GLU A 147 -3.63 -3.68 28.38
N LYS A 148 -2.30 -3.68 28.48
CA LYS A 148 -1.56 -2.85 29.42
C LYS A 148 -1.67 -1.35 29.11
N THR A 149 -1.60 -0.98 27.81
CA THR A 149 -1.64 0.43 27.39
C THR A 149 -3.02 1.05 27.63
N TYR A 150 -4.09 0.29 27.43
CA TYR A 150 -5.49 0.73 27.56
C TYR A 150 -6.19 0.18 28.81
N GLU A 151 -5.45 -0.13 29.88
CA GLU A 151 -5.99 -0.72 31.11
C GLU A 151 -7.19 0.05 31.67
N ASN A 152 -7.18 1.39 31.55
CA ASN A 152 -8.23 2.27 32.05
C ASN A 152 -9.10 2.91 30.96
N ASP A 153 -9.00 2.45 29.69
CA ASP A 153 -9.79 2.94 28.56
C ASP A 153 -10.41 1.78 27.76
N ALA A 154 -11.60 1.36 28.20
CA ALA A 154 -12.33 0.26 27.59
C ALA A 154 -12.66 0.51 26.09
N THR A 155 -12.90 1.77 25.70
CA THR A 155 -13.22 2.13 24.32
C THR A 155 -11.98 2.07 23.44
N GLY A 156 -10.85 2.61 23.91
CA GLY A 156 -9.55 2.50 23.26
C GLY A 156 -9.11 1.06 23.12
N LEU A 157 -9.26 0.26 24.18
CA LEU A 157 -8.96 -1.17 24.17
C LEU A 157 -9.77 -1.93 23.11
N ALA A 158 -11.09 -1.75 23.06
CA ALA A 158 -11.93 -2.42 22.08
C ALA A 158 -11.55 -2.06 20.63
N ARG A 159 -11.24 -0.79 20.36
CA ARG A 159 -10.79 -0.32 19.05
C ARG A 159 -9.43 -0.92 18.68
N ALA A 160 -8.46 -0.87 19.58
CA ALA A 160 -7.12 -1.40 19.35
C ALA A 160 -7.14 -2.94 19.10
N LYS A 161 -7.96 -3.68 19.88
CA LYS A 161 -8.20 -5.12 19.64
C LYS A 161 -8.81 -5.37 18.26
N GLY A 162 -9.82 -4.60 17.85
CA GLY A 162 -10.43 -4.74 16.52
C GLY A 162 -9.44 -4.54 15.37
N PHE A 163 -8.50 -3.57 15.49
CA PHE A 163 -7.42 -3.41 14.52
C PHE A 163 -6.43 -4.59 14.54
N LEU A 164 -6.08 -5.09 15.72
CA LEU A 164 -5.19 -6.22 15.86
C LEU A 164 -5.81 -7.49 15.26
N ASP A 165 -7.09 -7.76 15.55
CA ASP A 165 -7.83 -8.90 15.00
C ASP A 165 -7.89 -8.85 13.47
N ALA A 166 -8.12 -7.68 12.88
CA ALA A 166 -8.14 -7.51 11.43
C ALA A 166 -6.81 -7.94 10.78
N ARG A 167 -5.67 -7.74 11.45
CA ARG A 167 -4.34 -8.12 10.95
C ARG A 167 -4.11 -9.64 10.89
N LEU A 168 -4.81 -10.44 11.68
CA LEU A 168 -4.78 -11.91 11.56
C LEU A 168 -5.39 -12.39 10.25
N HIS A 169 -6.30 -11.60 9.67
CA HIS A 169 -7.06 -11.96 8.49
C HIS A 169 -6.55 -11.27 7.22
N LEU A 170 -5.40 -10.57 7.29
CA LEU A 170 -4.78 -10.02 6.10
C LEU A 170 -4.38 -11.15 5.13
N VAL A 171 -4.74 -10.95 3.87
CA VAL A 171 -4.51 -11.94 2.79
C VAL A 171 -3.43 -11.49 1.81
N TYR A 172 -2.61 -10.50 2.21
CA TYR A 172 -1.51 -10.04 1.36
C TYR A 172 -0.37 -11.05 1.37
N GLU A 173 0.24 -11.21 0.21
CA GLU A 173 1.45 -12.00 -0.04
C GLU A 173 2.61 -11.04 -0.31
N ALA A 174 3.79 -11.33 0.21
CA ALA A 174 5.00 -10.57 -0.08
C ALA A 174 5.42 -10.78 -1.54
N LEU A 175 5.94 -9.74 -2.16
CA LEU A 175 6.48 -9.76 -3.52
C LEU A 175 7.93 -9.27 -3.50
N ASP A 176 8.85 -10.14 -3.91
CA ASP A 176 10.27 -9.81 -3.98
C ASP A 176 10.63 -9.07 -5.27
N GLY A 177 11.65 -8.22 -5.19
CA GLY A 177 12.29 -7.59 -6.36
C GLY A 177 11.57 -6.35 -6.89
N LEU A 178 10.60 -5.81 -6.16
CA LEU A 178 9.91 -4.57 -6.52
C LEU A 178 10.01 -3.54 -5.39
N GLY A 179 10.66 -2.40 -5.64
CA GLY A 179 10.91 -1.39 -4.62
C GLY A 179 11.76 -1.90 -3.46
N ASP A 180 11.62 -1.29 -2.29
CA ASP A 180 12.27 -1.72 -1.05
C ASP A 180 11.45 -2.79 -0.31
N ALA A 181 10.13 -2.81 -0.52
CA ALA A 181 9.18 -3.83 -0.09
C ALA A 181 7.90 -3.75 -0.91
N ALA A 182 7.28 -4.89 -1.17
CA ALA A 182 5.99 -4.92 -1.84
C ALA A 182 5.10 -6.05 -1.29
N TYR A 183 3.80 -5.79 -1.26
CA TYR A 183 2.78 -6.75 -0.86
C TYR A 183 1.60 -6.67 -1.81
N TRP A 184 0.99 -7.79 -2.10
CA TRP A 184 -0.15 -7.85 -3.00
C TRP A 184 -1.23 -8.79 -2.50
N LYS A 185 -2.47 -8.54 -2.94
CA LYS A 185 -3.60 -9.44 -2.76
C LYS A 185 -4.43 -9.51 -4.03
N TRP A 186 -5.21 -10.58 -4.15
CA TRP A 186 -6.21 -10.75 -5.20
C TRP A 186 -7.62 -10.65 -4.63
N ASP A 187 -8.48 -9.95 -5.34
CA ASP A 187 -9.92 -9.89 -5.11
C ASP A 187 -10.66 -10.06 -6.45
N GLU A 188 -11.65 -10.94 -6.50
CA GLU A 188 -12.37 -11.26 -7.75
C GLU A 188 -13.12 -10.02 -8.33
N GLN A 189 -13.58 -9.12 -7.49
CA GLN A 189 -14.30 -7.92 -7.91
C GLN A 189 -13.36 -6.78 -8.29
N HIS A 190 -12.26 -6.61 -7.57
CA HIS A 190 -11.36 -5.46 -7.68
C HIS A 190 -10.05 -5.75 -8.42
N GLY A 191 -9.70 -7.03 -8.61
CA GLY A 191 -8.45 -7.45 -9.23
C GLY A 191 -7.28 -7.51 -8.25
N ILE A 192 -6.07 -7.22 -8.72
CA ILE A 192 -4.88 -7.09 -7.89
C ILE A 192 -4.91 -5.74 -7.15
N GLU A 193 -4.51 -5.77 -5.89
CA GLU A 193 -4.05 -4.60 -5.15
C GLU A 193 -2.59 -4.84 -4.79
N LEU A 194 -1.69 -4.02 -5.32
CA LEU A 194 -0.25 -4.09 -5.14
C LEU A 194 0.23 -2.84 -4.41
N ALA A 195 0.68 -3.00 -3.17
CA ALA A 195 1.30 -1.94 -2.37
C ALA A 195 2.81 -2.01 -2.51
N VAL A 196 3.46 -0.87 -2.76
CA VAL A 196 4.91 -0.78 -3.01
C VAL A 196 5.50 0.32 -2.15
N LEU A 197 6.61 0.02 -1.47
CA LEU A 197 7.46 0.97 -0.75
C LEU A 197 8.71 1.26 -1.56
N VAL A 198 9.02 2.54 -1.75
CA VAL A 198 10.26 3.01 -2.39
C VAL A 198 10.83 4.18 -1.58
N GLY A 199 11.98 3.97 -0.95
CA GLY A 199 12.56 4.96 -0.04
C GLY A 199 11.63 5.23 1.15
N ASP A 200 11.18 6.44 1.24
CA ASP A 200 10.23 6.93 2.26
C ASP A 200 8.80 7.13 1.72
N THR A 201 8.54 6.63 0.52
CA THR A 201 7.24 6.78 -0.14
C THR A 201 6.59 5.43 -0.39
N HIS A 202 5.30 5.30 -0.10
CA HIS A 202 4.54 4.16 -0.58
C HIS A 202 3.35 4.60 -1.45
N PHE A 203 2.96 3.72 -2.37
CA PHE A 203 1.78 3.86 -3.22
C PHE A 203 1.12 2.50 -3.46
N ILE A 204 -0.11 2.54 -3.97
CA ILE A 204 -0.87 1.34 -4.32
C ILE A 204 -1.28 1.39 -5.78
N ILE A 205 -1.05 0.29 -6.51
CA ILE A 205 -1.62 0.02 -7.84
C ILE A 205 -2.75 -1.01 -7.70
N GLU A 206 -3.95 -0.66 -8.15
CA GLU A 206 -4.99 -1.66 -8.42
C GLU A 206 -5.01 -1.97 -9.93
N ASN A 207 -5.12 -3.24 -10.27
CA ASN A 207 -5.23 -3.67 -11.67
C ASN A 207 -6.24 -4.80 -11.84
N LYS A 208 -7.22 -4.58 -12.72
CA LYS A 208 -8.17 -5.57 -13.20
C LYS A 208 -8.36 -5.42 -14.70
N THR A 209 -7.39 -5.91 -15.47
CA THR A 209 -7.39 -5.78 -16.94
C THR A 209 -7.30 -7.11 -17.66
N ALA A 210 -6.88 -8.17 -16.97
CA ALA A 210 -6.78 -9.52 -17.49
C ALA A 210 -7.75 -10.49 -16.80
N VAL A 211 -7.86 -11.70 -17.34
CA VAL A 211 -8.72 -12.75 -16.77
C VAL A 211 -8.02 -13.46 -15.61
N SER A 212 -6.72 -13.72 -15.72
CA SER A 212 -5.97 -14.46 -14.71
C SER A 212 -5.37 -13.53 -13.64
N LYS A 213 -5.25 -14.07 -12.43
CA LYS A 213 -4.60 -13.43 -11.30
C LYS A 213 -3.12 -13.11 -11.62
N GLU A 214 -2.42 -14.07 -12.21
CA GLU A 214 -1.01 -14.00 -12.53
C GLU A 214 -0.71 -12.90 -13.55
N GLU A 215 -1.53 -12.81 -14.60
CA GLU A 215 -1.38 -11.77 -15.62
C GLU A 215 -1.68 -10.38 -15.07
N ASN A 216 -2.72 -10.24 -14.22
CA ASN A 216 -3.01 -8.99 -13.55
C ASN A 216 -1.87 -8.57 -12.62
N LEU A 217 -1.22 -9.52 -11.92
CA LEU A 217 -0.08 -9.22 -11.06
C LEU A 217 1.13 -8.75 -11.89
N GLU A 218 1.41 -9.40 -13.01
CA GLU A 218 2.53 -9.01 -13.87
C GLU A 218 2.33 -7.61 -14.47
N ILE A 219 1.11 -7.29 -14.91
CA ILE A 219 0.77 -5.95 -15.37
C ILE A 219 0.91 -4.92 -14.23
N ALA A 220 0.41 -5.23 -13.02
CA ALA A 220 0.54 -4.34 -11.87
C ALA A 220 2.01 -4.06 -11.50
N LYS A 221 2.90 -5.05 -11.61
CA LYS A 221 4.35 -4.88 -11.42
C LYS A 221 4.93 -3.91 -12.44
N GLN A 222 4.66 -4.12 -13.73
CA GLN A 222 5.17 -3.25 -14.80
C GLN A 222 4.66 -1.80 -14.65
N LEU A 223 3.41 -1.62 -14.23
CA LEU A 223 2.85 -0.29 -13.92
C LEU A 223 3.57 0.35 -12.72
N ALA A 224 3.83 -0.43 -11.66
CA ALA A 224 4.57 0.07 -10.51
C ALA A 224 6.02 0.45 -10.86
N GLU A 225 6.69 -0.32 -11.72
CA GLU A 225 8.01 0.01 -12.26
C GLU A 225 7.98 1.34 -13.02
N LYS A 226 6.93 1.61 -13.85
CA LYS A 226 6.76 2.91 -14.52
C LYS A 226 6.63 4.07 -13.53
N VAL A 227 5.89 3.88 -12.44
CA VAL A 227 5.76 4.87 -11.38
C VAL A 227 7.12 5.13 -10.71
N ILE A 228 7.87 4.07 -10.41
CA ILE A 228 9.20 4.15 -9.79
C ILE A 228 10.20 4.86 -10.73
N GLU A 229 10.24 4.49 -12.02
CA GLU A 229 11.15 5.06 -13.02
C GLU A 229 11.03 6.60 -13.13
N LYS A 230 9.87 7.18 -12.84
CA LYS A 230 9.68 8.65 -12.89
C LYS A 230 10.41 9.39 -11.79
N CYS A 231 10.78 8.69 -10.72
CA CYS A 231 11.40 9.28 -9.54
C CYS A 231 12.81 8.70 -9.23
N MET A 232 13.34 7.87 -10.09
CA MET A 232 14.72 7.39 -10.01
C MET A 232 15.55 7.99 -11.13
#